data_5432a628e56207f1b3c45e49dda43eda
#
_entry.id   5432a628e56207f1b3c45e49dda43eda
#
_cell.length_a   1.000
_cell.length_b   1.000
_cell.length_c   1.000
_cell.angle_alpha   90.00
_cell.angle_beta   90.00
_cell.angle_gamma   90.00
#
_symmetry.space_group_name_H-M   'P 1'
#
loop_
_entity.id
_entity.type
_entity.pdbx_description
1 polymer ?
#
loop_
_entity_poly.entity_id
_entity_poly.type
_entity_poly.pdbx_seq_one_letter_code
_entity_poly.pdbx_strand_id
1 'polypeptide(L)'
;MLKKVSFMVDFVNFKRYNKQTFEKRWDGSVLNIVLVEPEIPQNCGNIARTCAATGSRLHLVKPLGFDISDRAVKRAGLDYWHLVEVSTYENLADLFEQHPEAAADCWLATTKAPQDYCEAEFHDGCWLFFGKETAGLPEDFRLTHYERCIRLPMRAEARSLNLSNSVAILTYEALKQLGFPGLKGTGEMAEQPD
;
A
#
# COMPACT_ATOMS: atom_id res chain seq x y z
N MET A 1 -16.23 3.14 -50.59
CA MET A 1 -15.76 1.84 -50.11
C MET A 1 -15.04 2.04 -48.78
N LEU A 2 -15.81 2.04 -47.69
CA LEU A 2 -15.33 2.33 -46.32
C LEU A 2 -14.99 1.02 -45.64
N LYS A 3 -13.72 0.80 -45.36
CA LYS A 3 -13.25 -0.34 -44.52
C LYS A 3 -13.65 -0.12 -43.10
N LYS A 4 -14.57 -0.94 -42.57
CA LYS A 4 -14.84 -1.11 -41.16
C LYS A 4 -13.58 -1.67 -40.50
N VAL A 5 -12.91 -0.89 -39.65
CA VAL A 5 -11.93 -1.39 -38.71
C VAL A 5 -12.72 -1.89 -37.49
N SER A 6 -12.80 -3.21 -37.38
CA SER A 6 -13.36 -3.88 -36.21
C SER A 6 -12.34 -3.80 -35.09
N PHE A 7 -12.62 -2.98 -34.08
CA PHE A 7 -11.94 -3.06 -32.78
C PHE A 7 -12.52 -4.28 -32.05
N MET A 8 -11.94 -5.43 -32.28
CA MET A 8 -12.09 -6.57 -31.37
C MET A 8 -11.18 -6.29 -30.18
N VAL A 9 -11.79 -5.85 -29.09
CA VAL A 9 -11.14 -5.86 -27.78
C VAL A 9 -11.01 -7.32 -27.39
N ASP A 10 -9.82 -7.85 -27.53
CA ASP A 10 -9.49 -9.18 -27.04
C ASP A 10 -9.58 -9.18 -25.50
N PHE A 11 -10.72 -9.59 -24.99
CA PHE A 11 -10.91 -10.07 -23.62
C PHE A 11 -10.21 -11.43 -23.48
N VAL A 12 -8.88 -11.47 -23.60
CA VAL A 12 -8.15 -12.71 -23.49
C VAL A 12 -7.11 -12.59 -22.42
N ASN A 13 -7.29 -13.49 -21.50
CA ASN A 13 -6.39 -13.93 -20.45
C ASN A 13 -6.50 -13.24 -19.06
N PHE A 14 -7.70 -13.29 -18.50
CA PHE A 14 -7.77 -13.71 -17.11
C PHE A 14 -7.24 -15.17 -17.07
N LYS A 15 -5.93 -15.32 -16.92
CA LYS A 15 -5.38 -16.63 -16.57
C LYS A 15 -6.16 -17.10 -15.35
N ARG A 16 -6.93 -18.18 -15.50
CA ARG A 16 -7.47 -18.93 -14.38
C ARG A 16 -6.28 -19.27 -13.49
N TYR A 17 -6.08 -18.50 -12.47
CA TYR A 17 -5.16 -18.87 -11.41
C TYR A 17 -5.66 -20.17 -10.82
N ASN A 18 -4.87 -21.21 -10.99
CA ASN A 18 -5.24 -22.56 -10.59
C ASN A 18 -5.23 -22.59 -9.06
N LYS A 19 -6.39 -22.79 -8.44
CA LYS A 19 -6.61 -22.82 -7.00
C LYS A 19 -5.65 -23.76 -6.26
N GLN A 20 -5.15 -24.79 -6.94
CA GLN A 20 -4.19 -25.76 -6.40
C GLN A 20 -2.75 -25.26 -6.28
N THR A 21 -2.36 -24.18 -7.00
CA THR A 21 -1.03 -23.57 -6.87
C THR A 21 -0.97 -22.59 -5.69
N PHE A 22 -2.13 -22.13 -5.22
CA PHE A 22 -2.27 -21.14 -4.16
C PHE A 22 -2.09 -21.70 -2.74
N GLU A 23 -2.50 -22.94 -2.50
CA GLU A 23 -2.45 -23.53 -1.15
C GLU A 23 -1.04 -23.91 -0.70
N LYS A 24 -0.04 -23.83 -1.57
CA LYS A 24 1.29 -24.42 -1.30
C LYS A 24 2.38 -23.43 -0.91
N ARG A 25 2.13 -22.12 -0.83
CA ARG A 25 3.21 -21.17 -0.60
C ARG A 25 2.83 -19.84 0.05
N TRP A 26 1.94 -19.84 1.02
CA TRP A 26 1.86 -18.69 1.88
C TRP A 26 2.72 -18.93 3.12
N ASP A 27 3.92 -18.39 3.11
CA ASP A 27 4.85 -18.40 4.23
C ASP A 27 4.61 -17.23 5.20
N GLY A 28 3.49 -16.49 5.01
CA GLY A 28 3.13 -15.36 5.84
C GLY A 28 3.78 -14.05 5.41
N SER A 29 4.46 -14.01 4.26
CA SER A 29 4.99 -12.75 3.76
C SER A 29 3.85 -11.85 3.29
N VAL A 30 4.00 -10.59 3.58
CA VAL A 30 3.00 -9.54 3.42
C VAL A 30 3.72 -8.26 3.04
N LEU A 31 2.96 -7.31 2.52
CA LEU A 31 3.50 -6.00 2.19
C LEU A 31 3.94 -5.24 3.45
N ASN A 32 5.02 -4.49 3.35
CA ASN A 32 5.51 -3.60 4.39
C ASN A 32 5.11 -2.17 4.05
N ILE A 33 4.17 -1.61 4.81
CA ILE A 33 3.67 -0.24 4.63
C ILE A 33 4.45 0.68 5.55
N VAL A 34 5.22 1.63 5.00
CA VAL A 34 6.05 2.57 5.76
C VAL A 34 5.47 3.97 5.68
N LEU A 35 5.17 4.56 6.82
CA LEU A 35 4.78 5.96 6.94
C LEU A 35 5.95 6.76 7.52
N VAL A 36 6.47 7.69 6.73
CA VAL A 36 7.58 8.56 7.13
C VAL A 36 7.01 9.86 7.68
N GLU A 37 7.20 10.08 8.96
CA GLU A 37 6.75 11.27 9.71
C GLU A 37 5.24 11.57 9.55
N PRO A 38 4.33 10.59 9.74
CA PRO A 38 2.90 10.84 9.57
C PRO A 38 2.39 11.86 10.58
N GLU A 39 1.52 12.79 10.13
CA GLU A 39 1.08 13.93 10.93
C GLU A 39 -0.36 13.78 11.45
N ILE A 40 -1.23 13.05 10.75
CA ILE A 40 -2.67 13.00 11.02
C ILE A 40 -3.07 11.63 11.60
N PRO A 41 -3.49 11.56 12.89
CA PRO A 41 -3.82 10.28 13.54
C PRO A 41 -4.95 9.52 12.87
N GLN A 42 -5.94 10.20 12.28
CA GLN A 42 -7.05 9.56 11.56
C GLN A 42 -6.58 8.82 10.31
N ASN A 43 -5.58 9.37 9.59
CA ASN A 43 -4.98 8.68 8.44
C ASN A 43 -4.28 7.41 8.90
N CYS A 44 -3.48 7.51 9.97
CA CYS A 44 -2.78 6.36 10.53
C CYS A 44 -3.76 5.25 10.97
N GLY A 45 -4.88 5.63 11.58
CA GLY A 45 -5.94 4.69 11.96
C GLY A 45 -6.59 3.98 10.78
N ASN A 46 -6.89 4.71 9.71
CA ASN A 46 -7.45 4.11 8.48
C ASN A 46 -6.42 3.19 7.80
N ILE A 47 -5.14 3.56 7.83
CA ILE A 47 -4.05 2.73 7.29
C ILE A 47 -3.88 1.47 8.12
N ALA A 48 -3.90 1.55 9.45
CA ALA A 48 -3.88 0.39 10.33
C ALA A 48 -5.04 -0.57 10.03
N ARG A 49 -6.24 -0.05 9.76
CA ARG A 49 -7.39 -0.88 9.33
C ARG A 49 -7.12 -1.56 7.98
N THR A 50 -6.52 -0.86 7.02
CA THR A 50 -6.10 -1.46 5.75
C THR A 50 -5.08 -2.58 5.98
N CYS A 51 -4.06 -2.34 6.81
CA CYS A 51 -3.06 -3.34 7.16
C CYS A 51 -3.69 -4.56 7.85
N ALA A 52 -4.60 -4.34 8.81
CA ALA A 52 -5.35 -5.43 9.46
C ALA A 52 -6.17 -6.26 8.47
N ALA A 53 -6.84 -5.60 7.52
CA ALA A 53 -7.67 -6.28 6.52
C ALA A 53 -6.87 -7.06 5.48
N THR A 54 -5.62 -6.70 5.26
CA THR A 54 -4.75 -7.26 4.22
C THR A 54 -3.63 -8.15 4.75
N GLY A 55 -3.42 -8.18 6.08
CA GLY A 55 -2.28 -8.84 6.71
C GLY A 55 -0.95 -8.10 6.50
N SER A 56 -0.96 -6.87 6.01
CA SER A 56 0.25 -6.06 5.80
C SER A 56 0.81 -5.55 7.14
N ARG A 57 2.14 -5.38 7.22
CA ARG A 57 2.83 -4.77 8.36
C ARG A 57 2.82 -3.26 8.25
N LEU A 58 2.78 -2.58 9.39
CA LEU A 58 2.82 -1.12 9.46
C LEU A 58 4.11 -0.65 10.16
N HIS A 59 4.90 0.14 9.47
CA HIS A 59 6.14 0.71 9.95
C HIS A 59 6.00 2.23 10.07
N LEU A 60 6.26 2.80 11.24
CA LEU A 60 6.15 4.22 11.53
C LEU A 60 7.52 4.81 11.79
N VAL A 61 7.94 5.73 10.94
CA VAL A 61 9.21 6.46 11.09
C VAL A 61 8.93 7.82 11.73
N LYS A 62 9.58 8.09 12.85
CA LYS A 62 9.44 9.34 13.62
C LYS A 62 10.12 10.53 12.91
N PRO A 63 9.71 11.79 13.28
CA PRO A 63 8.74 12.14 14.32
C PRO A 63 7.30 11.88 13.89
N LEU A 64 6.44 11.51 14.85
CA LEU A 64 5.01 11.36 14.61
C LEU A 64 4.28 12.62 15.06
N GLY A 65 3.31 13.10 14.29
CA GLY A 65 2.47 14.24 14.64
C GLY A 65 1.44 13.94 15.74
N PHE A 66 1.45 12.72 16.31
CA PHE A 66 0.48 12.26 17.31
C PHE A 66 1.09 11.21 18.24
N ASP A 67 0.40 10.96 19.34
CA ASP A 67 0.77 9.93 20.33
C ASP A 67 0.15 8.58 19.94
N ILE A 68 0.97 7.52 19.92
CA ILE A 68 0.57 6.13 19.64
C ILE A 68 0.46 5.28 20.90
N SER A 69 0.47 5.90 22.10
CA SER A 69 0.23 5.16 23.33
C SER A 69 -1.13 4.46 23.32
N ASP A 70 -1.26 3.35 24.05
CA ASP A 70 -2.52 2.59 24.16
C ASP A 70 -3.73 3.47 24.48
N ARG A 71 -3.52 4.51 25.30
CA ARG A 71 -4.57 5.45 25.67
C ARG A 71 -4.97 6.36 24.51
N ALA A 72 -4.01 6.82 23.71
CA ALA A 72 -4.28 7.66 22.53
C ALA A 72 -4.91 6.85 21.42
N VAL A 73 -4.44 5.64 21.18
CA VAL A 73 -4.98 4.66 20.24
C VAL A 73 -6.45 4.36 20.53
N LYS A 74 -6.79 4.04 21.78
CA LYS A 74 -8.19 3.81 22.20
C LYS A 74 -9.09 5.04 22.03
N ARG A 75 -8.59 6.25 22.33
CA ARG A 75 -9.35 7.50 22.16
C ARG A 75 -9.59 7.87 20.71
N ALA A 76 -8.67 7.52 19.81
CA ALA A 76 -8.79 7.77 18.39
C ALA A 76 -9.70 6.75 17.68
N GLY A 77 -10.28 5.76 18.40
CA GLY A 77 -11.14 4.72 17.84
C GLY A 77 -10.39 3.78 16.89
N LEU A 78 -9.10 3.54 17.16
CA LEU A 78 -8.26 2.66 16.34
C LEU A 78 -8.50 1.19 16.72
N ASP A 79 -9.73 0.71 16.50
CA ASP A 79 -10.20 -0.62 16.91
C ASP A 79 -9.39 -1.78 16.32
N TYR A 80 -8.72 -1.55 15.19
CA TYR A 80 -7.93 -2.55 14.47
C TYR A 80 -6.45 -2.57 14.83
N TRP A 81 -5.98 -1.65 15.69
CA TRP A 81 -4.57 -1.52 16.02
C TRP A 81 -3.96 -2.81 16.60
N HIS A 82 -4.72 -3.53 17.41
CA HIS A 82 -4.31 -4.78 18.03
C HIS A 82 -4.21 -5.97 17.05
N LEU A 83 -4.72 -5.80 15.81
CA LEU A 83 -4.67 -6.80 14.75
C LEU A 83 -3.52 -6.58 13.75
N VAL A 84 -2.75 -5.51 13.95
CA VAL A 84 -1.67 -5.09 13.04
C VAL A 84 -0.33 -5.23 13.74
N GLU A 85 0.65 -5.81 13.06
CA GLU A 85 2.04 -5.74 13.46
C GLU A 85 2.56 -4.32 13.18
N VAL A 86 2.78 -3.54 14.25
CA VAL A 86 3.23 -2.15 14.16
C VAL A 86 4.63 -2.03 14.73
N SER A 87 5.57 -1.52 13.94
CA SER A 87 6.94 -1.21 14.34
C SER A 87 7.20 0.29 14.26
N THR A 88 8.05 0.82 15.14
CA THR A 88 8.41 2.23 15.15
C THR A 88 9.92 2.41 15.08
N TYR A 89 10.37 3.43 14.36
CA TYR A 89 11.78 3.74 14.11
C TYR A 89 12.05 5.21 14.41
N GLU A 90 13.24 5.52 14.92
CA GLU A 90 13.61 6.90 15.25
C GLU A 90 13.78 7.78 13.99
N ASN A 91 14.22 7.18 12.87
CA ASN A 91 14.36 7.82 11.58
C ASN A 91 14.52 6.75 10.47
N LEU A 92 14.65 7.18 9.21
CA LEU A 92 14.85 6.26 8.08
C LEU A 92 16.15 5.46 8.18
N ALA A 93 17.22 6.02 8.76
CA ALA A 93 18.47 5.29 8.93
C ALA A 93 18.32 4.12 9.91
N ASP A 94 17.59 4.33 11.01
CA ASP A 94 17.25 3.28 11.97
C ASP A 94 16.41 2.17 11.32
N LEU A 95 15.43 2.53 10.48
CA LEU A 95 14.66 1.54 9.73
C LEU A 95 15.55 0.71 8.82
N PHE A 96 16.46 1.33 8.05
CA PHE A 96 17.35 0.62 7.12
C PHE A 96 18.45 -0.18 7.82
N GLU A 97 18.86 0.22 9.04
CA GLU A 97 19.77 -0.58 9.86
C GLU A 97 19.10 -1.89 10.31
N GLN A 98 17.81 -1.82 10.70
CA GLN A 98 17.05 -2.99 11.12
C GLN A 98 16.54 -3.82 9.94
N HIS A 99 16.30 -3.21 8.79
CA HIS A 99 15.76 -3.79 7.56
C HIS A 99 16.56 -3.35 6.33
N PRO A 100 17.77 -3.87 6.13
CA PRO A 100 18.62 -3.49 4.99
C PRO A 100 17.96 -3.78 3.63
N GLU A 101 17.13 -4.80 3.56
CA GLU A 101 16.36 -5.18 2.37
C GLU A 101 15.37 -4.07 1.95
N ALA A 102 14.86 -3.28 2.88
CA ALA A 102 13.90 -2.22 2.60
C ALA A 102 14.44 -1.15 1.64
N ALA A 103 15.73 -0.89 1.65
CA ALA A 103 16.37 0.08 0.74
C ALA A 103 16.48 -0.44 -0.70
N ALA A 104 16.70 -1.75 -0.86
CA ALA A 104 16.83 -2.38 -2.16
C ALA A 104 15.49 -2.71 -2.80
N ASP A 105 14.46 -2.93 -1.99
CA ASP A 105 13.17 -3.48 -2.38
C ASP A 105 12.00 -2.55 -2.02
N CYS A 106 12.14 -1.29 -2.36
CA CYS A 106 11.14 -0.26 -2.05
C CYS A 106 10.46 0.32 -3.28
N TRP A 107 9.22 0.77 -3.06
CA TRP A 107 8.50 1.68 -3.93
C TRP A 107 8.11 2.93 -3.15
N LEU A 108 8.33 4.10 -3.71
CA LEU A 108 8.13 5.40 -3.08
C LEU A 108 6.92 6.11 -3.69
N ALA A 109 5.83 6.20 -2.94
CA ALA A 109 4.63 6.92 -3.38
C ALA A 109 4.84 8.43 -3.29
N THR A 110 4.85 9.11 -4.43
CA THR A 110 5.02 10.56 -4.50
C THR A 110 4.34 11.16 -5.72
N THR A 111 3.79 12.36 -5.58
CA THR A 111 3.20 13.12 -6.70
C THR A 111 4.25 13.61 -7.71
N LYS A 112 5.55 13.50 -7.37
CA LYS A 112 6.70 13.93 -8.19
C LYS A 112 7.35 12.78 -8.96
N ALA A 113 6.76 11.58 -8.95
CA ALA A 113 7.32 10.41 -9.60
C ALA A 113 7.28 10.52 -11.14
N PRO A 114 8.28 9.91 -11.84
CA PRO A 114 8.33 9.89 -13.29
C PRO A 114 7.36 8.90 -13.94
N GLN A 115 6.90 7.90 -13.20
CA GLN A 115 6.10 6.78 -13.70
C GLN A 115 4.80 6.59 -12.94
N ASP A 116 3.83 5.94 -13.58
CA ASP A 116 2.55 5.54 -13.01
C ASP A 116 2.73 4.32 -12.09
N TYR A 117 1.91 4.22 -11.04
CA TYR A 117 1.93 3.07 -10.14
C TYR A 117 1.57 1.75 -10.80
N CYS A 118 0.83 1.79 -11.93
CA CYS A 118 0.47 0.60 -12.69
C CYS A 118 1.68 -0.01 -13.44
N GLU A 119 2.77 0.75 -13.60
CA GLU A 119 4.00 0.29 -14.24
C GLU A 119 4.94 -0.42 -13.24
N ALA A 120 4.65 -0.30 -11.95
CA ALA A 120 5.44 -0.93 -10.91
C ALA A 120 5.15 -2.43 -10.81
N GLU A 121 6.19 -3.22 -10.71
CA GLU A 121 6.10 -4.66 -10.45
C GLU A 121 6.25 -4.91 -8.95
N PHE A 122 5.13 -5.23 -8.30
CA PHE A 122 5.11 -5.55 -6.88
C PHE A 122 5.30 -7.04 -6.66
N HIS A 123 6.00 -7.39 -5.60
CA HIS A 123 6.19 -8.77 -5.17
C HIS A 123 5.96 -8.91 -3.67
N ASP A 124 5.88 -10.13 -3.23
CA ASP A 124 5.65 -10.48 -1.83
C ASP A 124 6.78 -9.96 -0.94
N GLY A 125 6.43 -9.32 0.16
CA GLY A 125 7.39 -8.71 1.08
C GLY A 125 7.90 -7.33 0.68
N CYS A 126 7.49 -6.74 -0.47
CA CYS A 126 7.99 -5.44 -0.89
C CYS A 126 7.59 -4.32 0.08
N TRP A 127 8.36 -3.24 0.05
CA TRP A 127 8.24 -2.08 0.94
C TRP A 127 7.61 -0.90 0.21
N LEU A 128 6.48 -0.38 0.72
CA LEU A 128 5.76 0.75 0.16
C LEU A 128 5.92 1.97 1.07
N PHE A 129 6.67 2.96 0.64
CA PHE A 129 6.97 4.17 1.41
C PHE A 129 6.03 5.31 1.07
N PHE A 130 5.49 5.94 2.11
CA PHE A 130 4.61 7.09 2.04
C PHE A 130 5.14 8.18 2.95
N GLY A 131 5.15 9.43 2.48
CA GLY A 131 5.61 10.57 3.26
C GLY A 131 4.48 11.24 4.04
N LYS A 132 4.87 12.23 4.85
CA LYS A 132 3.93 13.06 5.63
C LYS A 132 2.97 13.82 4.72
N GLU A 133 1.82 14.16 5.28
CA GLU A 133 0.71 14.76 4.54
C GLU A 133 1.06 16.13 3.94
N THR A 134 1.88 16.92 4.65
CA THR A 134 2.21 18.29 4.25
C THR A 134 3.33 18.41 3.22
N ALA A 135 4.34 17.51 3.26
CA ALA A 135 5.55 17.64 2.44
C ALA A 135 5.92 16.38 1.63
N GLY A 136 5.26 15.25 1.89
CA GLY A 136 5.60 13.97 1.28
C GLY A 136 6.92 13.38 1.81
N LEU A 137 7.54 12.52 1.02
CA LEU A 137 8.83 11.89 1.34
C LEU A 137 9.99 12.90 1.23
N PRO A 138 11.07 12.76 2.04
CA PRO A 138 12.28 13.57 1.95
C PRO A 138 12.84 13.59 0.52
N GLU A 139 13.35 14.74 0.11
CA GLU A 139 13.81 14.93 -1.27
C GLU A 139 15.01 14.05 -1.61
N ASP A 140 16.01 14.00 -0.75
CA ASP A 140 17.21 13.19 -0.96
C ASP A 140 16.85 11.70 -1.06
N PHE A 141 15.89 11.23 -0.25
CA PHE A 141 15.42 9.85 -0.31
C PHE A 141 14.75 9.54 -1.65
N ARG A 142 13.90 10.44 -2.17
CA ARG A 142 13.26 10.29 -3.49
C ARG A 142 14.29 10.34 -4.63
N LEU A 143 15.28 11.23 -4.56
CA LEU A 143 16.31 11.36 -5.59
C LEU A 143 17.22 10.13 -5.65
N THR A 144 17.58 9.59 -4.49
CA THR A 144 18.38 8.35 -4.40
C THR A 144 17.65 7.14 -4.99
N HIS A 145 16.30 7.12 -4.91
CA HIS A 145 15.46 6.02 -5.40
C HIS A 145 14.55 6.47 -6.56
N TYR A 146 15.05 7.34 -7.44
CA TYR A 146 14.25 7.98 -8.49
C TYR A 146 13.44 6.99 -9.33
N GLU A 147 14.05 5.90 -9.79
CA GLU A 147 13.43 4.84 -10.61
C GLU A 147 12.42 3.97 -9.82
N ARG A 148 12.37 4.12 -8.52
CA ARG A 148 11.42 3.46 -7.62
C ARG A 148 10.31 4.39 -7.16
N CYS A 149 10.29 5.65 -7.64
CA CYS A 149 9.21 6.57 -7.37
C CYS A 149 8.02 6.30 -8.30
N ILE A 150 6.84 6.19 -7.71
CA ILE A 150 5.57 5.94 -8.40
C ILE A 150 4.51 6.95 -7.97
N ARG A 151 3.58 7.27 -8.87
CA ARG A 151 2.49 8.18 -8.60
C ARG A 151 1.13 7.56 -8.91
N LEU A 152 0.13 8.00 -8.18
CA LEU A 152 -1.26 7.83 -8.55
C LEU A 152 -1.64 8.92 -9.55
N PRO A 153 -2.19 8.59 -10.72
CA PRO A 153 -2.67 9.57 -11.68
C PRO A 153 -3.77 10.45 -11.07
N MET A 154 -3.68 11.74 -11.30
CA MET A 154 -4.66 12.73 -10.85
C MET A 154 -4.86 13.80 -11.91
N ARG A 155 -6.00 14.50 -11.86
CA ARG A 155 -6.21 15.69 -12.66
C ARG A 155 -5.18 16.76 -12.33
N ALA A 156 -4.83 17.61 -13.30
CA ALA A 156 -3.76 18.62 -13.15
C ALA A 156 -4.03 19.62 -12.00
N GLU A 157 -5.30 19.89 -11.71
CA GLU A 157 -5.71 20.81 -10.65
C GLU A 157 -5.65 20.20 -9.25
N ALA A 158 -5.56 18.86 -9.15
CA ALA A 158 -5.47 18.16 -7.87
C ALA A 158 -4.02 18.13 -7.38
N ARG A 159 -3.81 18.50 -6.11
CA ARG A 159 -2.47 18.53 -5.50
C ARG A 159 -2.01 17.15 -5.03
N SER A 160 -2.88 16.44 -4.34
CA SER A 160 -2.61 15.11 -3.78
C SER A 160 -3.92 14.42 -3.40
N LEU A 161 -3.88 13.10 -3.28
CA LEU A 161 -4.91 12.32 -2.60
C LEU A 161 -4.64 12.31 -1.09
N ASN A 162 -5.69 12.01 -0.32
CA ASN A 162 -5.53 11.71 1.10
C ASN A 162 -4.56 10.54 1.28
N LEU A 163 -3.70 10.62 2.32
CA LEU A 163 -2.65 9.62 2.57
C LEU A 163 -3.23 8.21 2.71
N SER A 164 -4.28 8.02 3.51
CA SER A 164 -4.86 6.69 3.71
C SER A 164 -5.50 6.12 2.46
N ASN A 165 -6.05 6.97 1.58
CA ASN A 165 -6.57 6.53 0.28
C ASN A 165 -5.43 6.09 -0.64
N SER A 166 -4.32 6.84 -0.68
CA SER A 166 -3.13 6.47 -1.47
C SER A 166 -2.56 5.13 -1.02
N VAL A 167 -2.43 4.93 0.29
CA VAL A 167 -1.99 3.66 0.86
C VAL A 167 -2.91 2.52 0.45
N ALA A 168 -4.23 2.69 0.58
CA ALA A 168 -5.19 1.65 0.23
C ALA A 168 -5.12 1.28 -1.26
N ILE A 169 -5.05 2.26 -2.16
CA ILE A 169 -4.96 2.01 -3.61
C ILE A 169 -3.70 1.21 -3.94
N LEU A 170 -2.52 1.65 -3.47
CA LEU A 170 -1.25 0.97 -3.77
C LEU A 170 -1.16 -0.40 -3.13
N THR A 171 -1.65 -0.56 -1.90
CA THR A 171 -1.70 -1.86 -1.22
C THR A 171 -2.57 -2.85 -2.01
N TYR A 172 -3.76 -2.44 -2.45
CA TYR A 172 -4.65 -3.32 -3.21
C TYR A 172 -4.18 -3.58 -4.64
N GLU A 173 -3.47 -2.63 -5.29
CA GLU A 173 -2.81 -2.92 -6.57
C GLU A 173 -1.69 -3.95 -6.40
N ALA A 174 -0.83 -3.80 -5.40
CA ALA A 174 0.21 -4.78 -5.10
C ALA A 174 -0.40 -6.16 -4.81
N LEU A 175 -1.41 -6.24 -3.96
CA LEU A 175 -2.12 -7.49 -3.65
C LEU A 175 -2.82 -8.10 -4.87
N LYS A 176 -3.35 -7.28 -5.77
CA LYS A 176 -3.95 -7.74 -7.03
C LYS A 176 -2.90 -8.41 -7.91
N GLN A 177 -1.70 -7.85 -8.05
CA GLN A 177 -0.60 -8.45 -8.79
C GLN A 177 -0.15 -9.78 -8.16
N LEU A 178 -0.21 -9.88 -6.83
CA LEU A 178 0.06 -11.11 -6.07
C LEU A 178 -1.09 -12.12 -6.08
N GLY A 179 -2.28 -11.75 -6.59
CA GLY A 179 -3.45 -12.60 -6.61
C GLY A 179 -4.17 -12.72 -5.27
N PHE A 180 -4.06 -11.71 -4.39
CA PHE A 180 -4.71 -11.62 -3.07
C PHE A 180 -4.43 -12.81 -2.14
N PRO A 181 -3.17 -13.12 -1.83
CA PRO A 181 -2.81 -14.28 -1.04
C PRO A 181 -3.48 -14.24 0.35
N GLY A 182 -4.14 -15.32 0.73
CA GLY A 182 -4.80 -15.45 2.04
C GLY A 182 -6.06 -14.60 2.23
N LEU A 183 -6.47 -13.81 1.24
CA LEU A 183 -7.66 -12.96 1.36
C LEU A 183 -8.91 -13.67 0.81
N LYS A 184 -10.05 -13.47 1.49
CA LYS A 184 -11.35 -13.98 1.06
C LYS A 184 -11.91 -13.09 -0.05
N GLY A 185 -11.98 -13.61 -1.27
CA GLY A 185 -12.46 -12.87 -2.45
C GLY A 185 -13.97 -12.94 -2.70
N THR A 186 -14.71 -13.73 -1.92
CA THR A 186 -16.17 -13.93 -2.08
C THR A 186 -16.90 -13.73 -0.77
N GLY A 187 -18.10 -13.19 -0.84
CA GLY A 187 -19.03 -13.07 0.29
C GLY A 187 -20.25 -13.97 0.07
N GLU A 188 -21.05 -14.13 1.14
CA GLU A 188 -22.37 -14.76 1.08
C GLU A 188 -23.42 -13.66 1.15
N MET A 189 -24.26 -13.59 0.13
CA MET A 189 -25.46 -12.73 0.19
C MET A 189 -26.59 -13.52 0.85
N ALA A 190 -27.37 -12.84 1.70
CA ALA A 190 -28.63 -13.43 2.16
C ALA A 190 -29.52 -13.71 0.94
N GLU A 191 -30.23 -14.84 0.94
CA GLU A 191 -31.23 -15.14 -0.08
C GLU A 191 -32.24 -13.98 -0.15
N GLN A 192 -32.56 -13.53 -1.36
CA GLN A 192 -33.63 -12.56 -1.51
C GLN A 192 -34.93 -13.22 -1.02
N PRO A 193 -35.71 -12.55 -0.16
CA PRO A 193 -37.05 -13.05 0.14
C PRO A 193 -37.88 -13.11 -1.15
N ASP A 194 -38.54 -14.25 -1.38
CA ASP A 194 -39.46 -14.50 -2.51
C ASP A 194 -40.57 -13.44 -2.59
#